data_b663fba232f0c3db65d8386a1a859b30
#
_entry.id   b663fba232f0c3db65d8386a1a859b30
#
_cell.length_a   1.000
_cell.length_b   1.000
_cell.length_c   1.000
_cell.angle_alpha   90.00
_cell.angle_beta   90.00
_cell.angle_gamma   90.00
#
_symmetry.space_group_name_H-M   'P 1'
#
loop_
_entity.id
_entity.type
_entity.pdbx_description
1 polymer ?
#
loop_
_entity_poly.entity_id
_entity_poly.type
_entity_poly.pdbx_seq_one_letter_code
_entity_poly.pdbx_strand_id
1 'polypeptide(L)'
;MVANKASELPDWVRYGVFWHVYPLGFCGADIRPQGPREFHGRGLDALIPWLPYMRDLGASGLLLGPIFESATHGYDTLDHMHVDVRLGGDAAFDRLAEACRGMGMSIILDGVFNHVSRRHPAVQAALDEAAGTLSPTENPWHGLVKATTGADGAPTLDVFEGHGDLVDLDHDSDETVAYVTRVMNHWLDRGASGWRLDAAYAVPNGFWAKVLPQVKAAHPYSWIFGEVIHGDYPRIAVESTMDSITQYELWKSIRHALETDNFFELDWNLTRHNAFLDTFIPQTFIGNHDVTRIASEIGPKKAALALAVLMTVGGVPSIYYGDEQGYVGVKEQRFGGDDDVRPKFPDAPEQLSRLGDPVYRLHQALIALRRRNPWLQDARVEKDLLENKRYVYRAVAADGSTHIRVEMSVEDEPTFTIVDADGRVMYRY
;
A
#
# COMPACT_ATOMS: atom_id res chain seq x y z
N MET A 1 -18.86 -0.42 -24.81
CA MET A 1 -17.40 -0.67 -24.81
C MET A 1 -16.90 -0.11 -23.50
N VAL A 2 -16.53 -0.96 -22.54
CA VAL A 2 -15.87 -0.52 -21.31
C VAL A 2 -14.50 -0.01 -21.75
N ALA A 3 -14.20 1.26 -21.49
CA ALA A 3 -12.89 1.83 -21.80
C ALA A 3 -11.84 1.00 -21.06
N ASN A 4 -10.79 0.61 -21.76
CA ASN A 4 -9.68 -0.13 -21.14
C ASN A 4 -8.94 0.83 -20.20
N LYS A 5 -9.28 0.79 -18.90
CA LYS A 5 -8.71 1.69 -17.88
C LYS A 5 -7.18 1.56 -17.74
N ALA A 6 -6.59 0.48 -18.22
CA ALA A 6 -5.14 0.33 -18.25
C ALA A 6 -4.44 1.41 -19.11
N SER A 7 -5.12 1.89 -20.16
CA SER A 7 -4.60 2.99 -21.01
C SER A 7 -4.72 4.37 -20.34
N GLU A 8 -5.50 4.49 -19.27
CA GLU A 8 -5.73 5.74 -18.54
C GLU A 8 -4.74 5.96 -17.38
N LEU A 9 -4.00 4.91 -16.97
CA LEU A 9 -2.98 5.05 -15.94
C LEU A 9 -1.81 5.92 -16.42
N PRO A 10 -1.30 6.82 -15.56
CA PRO A 10 -0.07 7.55 -15.84
C PRO A 10 1.09 6.60 -16.16
N ASP A 11 1.98 6.97 -17.09
CA ASP A 11 3.10 6.11 -17.51
C ASP A 11 4.00 5.68 -16.34
N TRP A 12 4.19 6.54 -15.35
CA TRP A 12 4.99 6.22 -14.18
C TRP A 12 4.38 5.10 -13.31
N VAL A 13 3.05 4.91 -13.36
CA VAL A 13 2.33 3.81 -12.71
C VAL A 13 2.35 2.57 -13.59
N ARG A 14 2.10 2.74 -14.90
CA ARG A 14 1.98 1.65 -15.87
C ARG A 14 3.20 0.72 -15.85
N TYR A 15 4.39 1.29 -15.65
CA TYR A 15 5.64 0.52 -15.61
C TYR A 15 6.21 0.43 -14.19
N GLY A 16 5.40 0.81 -13.19
CA GLY A 16 5.81 0.94 -11.80
C GLY A 16 5.93 -0.40 -11.09
N VAL A 17 6.98 -0.52 -10.28
CA VAL A 17 7.11 -1.44 -9.16
C VAL A 17 7.52 -0.59 -7.98
N PHE A 18 6.76 -0.65 -6.88
CA PHE A 18 6.99 0.26 -5.76
C PHE A 18 7.66 -0.45 -4.59
N TRP A 19 8.61 0.23 -3.94
CA TRP A 19 9.16 -0.22 -2.68
C TRP A 19 8.32 0.34 -1.54
N HIS A 20 7.62 -0.52 -0.84
CA HIS A 20 6.72 -0.15 0.24
C HIS A 20 7.49 -0.08 1.55
N VAL A 21 7.52 1.07 2.17
CA VAL A 21 8.26 1.34 3.40
C VAL A 21 7.32 1.86 4.48
N TYR A 22 7.43 1.31 5.69
CA TYR A 22 6.84 1.90 6.89
C TYR A 22 7.87 2.83 7.57
N PRO A 23 7.72 4.16 7.45
CA PRO A 23 8.81 5.10 7.73
C PRO A 23 9.25 5.13 9.19
N LEU A 24 8.32 5.11 10.16
CA LEU A 24 8.66 5.13 11.59
C LEU A 24 9.54 3.92 11.97
N GLY A 25 9.17 2.71 11.50
CA GLY A 25 9.97 1.52 11.70
C GLY A 25 11.31 1.62 11.00
N PHE A 26 11.32 1.89 9.69
CA PHE A 26 12.53 1.99 8.88
C PHE A 26 13.56 2.95 9.49
N CYS A 27 13.12 4.13 9.93
CA CYS A 27 13.97 5.13 10.57
C CYS A 27 14.35 4.77 12.01
N GLY A 28 13.73 3.78 12.62
CA GLY A 28 13.93 3.42 14.03
C GLY A 28 13.43 4.51 14.98
N ALA A 29 12.35 5.20 14.61
CA ALA A 29 11.69 6.14 15.46
C ALA A 29 10.98 5.44 16.63
N ASP A 30 10.80 6.14 17.75
CA ASP A 30 9.98 5.62 18.85
C ASP A 30 8.50 5.61 18.43
N ILE A 31 7.98 4.43 18.16
CA ILE A 31 6.60 4.24 17.69
C ILE A 31 5.58 4.56 18.78
N ARG A 32 5.92 4.37 20.06
CA ARG A 32 5.01 4.57 21.21
C ARG A 32 5.66 5.39 22.32
N PRO A 33 5.96 6.68 22.04
CA PRO A 33 6.66 7.52 23.00
C PRO A 33 5.85 7.67 24.29
N GLN A 34 6.52 7.48 25.42
CA GLN A 34 5.93 7.70 26.76
C GLN A 34 6.04 9.16 27.21
N GLY A 35 6.69 10.01 26.40
CA GLY A 35 6.94 11.43 26.62
C GLY A 35 6.74 12.26 25.36
N PRO A 36 7.38 13.42 25.27
CA PRO A 36 7.38 14.21 24.05
C PRO A 36 7.90 13.41 22.86
N ARG A 37 7.31 13.62 21.69
CA ARG A 37 7.81 13.05 20.44
C ARG A 37 9.07 13.82 20.03
N GLU A 38 10.17 13.12 19.84
CA GLU A 38 11.47 13.73 19.56
C GLU A 38 12.10 13.17 18.30
N PHE A 39 12.88 14.00 17.63
CA PHE A 39 13.70 13.60 16.49
C PHE A 39 15.04 13.05 16.97
N HIS A 40 15.33 11.81 16.62
CA HIS A 40 16.58 11.13 16.98
C HIS A 40 17.60 11.07 15.85
N GLY A 41 17.52 11.95 14.86
CA GLY A 41 18.52 12.16 13.83
C GLY A 41 18.43 11.25 12.60
N ARG A 42 17.36 10.45 12.45
CA ARG A 42 17.24 9.53 11.32
C ARG A 42 16.07 9.79 10.38
N GLY A 43 15.10 10.53 10.65
CA GLY A 43 13.92 10.85 9.84
C GLY A 43 13.88 10.35 8.39
N LEU A 44 13.07 10.99 7.57
CA LEU A 44 12.93 10.62 6.14
C LEU A 44 14.23 10.75 5.33
N ASP A 45 15.18 11.56 5.79
CA ASP A 45 16.52 11.65 5.18
C ASP A 45 17.24 10.30 5.16
N ALA A 46 16.91 9.39 6.09
CA ALA A 46 17.48 8.04 6.11
C ALA A 46 17.12 7.21 4.87
N LEU A 47 16.07 7.56 4.13
CA LEU A 47 15.71 6.89 2.88
C LEU A 47 16.59 7.32 1.70
N ILE A 48 17.19 8.51 1.74
CA ILE A 48 17.95 9.07 0.60
C ILE A 48 19.12 8.15 0.20
N PRO A 49 19.97 7.64 1.12
CA PRO A 49 21.02 6.68 0.76
C PRO A 49 20.52 5.36 0.16
N TRP A 50 19.24 5.03 0.36
CA TRP A 50 18.62 3.80 -0.17
C TRP A 50 18.02 3.96 -1.56
N LEU A 51 17.89 5.16 -2.09
CA LEU A 51 17.35 5.38 -3.43
C LEU A 51 18.16 4.68 -4.53
N PRO A 52 19.52 4.68 -4.51
CA PRO A 52 20.30 3.87 -5.46
C PRO A 52 20.03 2.36 -5.33
N TYR A 53 19.96 1.82 -4.10
CA TYR A 53 19.63 0.43 -3.84
C TYR A 53 18.24 0.05 -4.41
N MET A 54 17.26 0.90 -4.17
CA MET A 54 15.90 0.74 -4.67
C MET A 54 15.86 0.76 -6.21
N ARG A 55 16.58 1.69 -6.84
CA ARG A 55 16.73 1.75 -8.29
C ARG A 55 17.38 0.48 -8.85
N ASP A 56 18.44 -0.01 -8.20
CA ASP A 56 19.16 -1.20 -8.61
C ASP A 56 18.33 -2.47 -8.41
N LEU A 57 17.43 -2.48 -7.42
CA LEU A 57 16.37 -3.49 -7.26
C LEU A 57 15.41 -3.50 -8.47
N GLY A 58 15.23 -2.37 -9.12
CA GLY A 58 14.32 -2.14 -10.24
C GLY A 58 13.02 -1.45 -9.86
N ALA A 59 12.90 -0.94 -8.63
CA ALA A 59 11.73 -0.18 -8.21
C ALA A 59 11.72 1.21 -8.84
N SER A 60 10.51 1.74 -9.07
CA SER A 60 10.24 3.01 -9.75
C SER A 60 9.89 4.14 -8.81
N GLY A 61 9.60 3.82 -7.54
CA GLY A 61 9.19 4.80 -6.55
C GLY A 61 8.96 4.18 -5.17
N LEU A 62 8.72 5.06 -4.22
CA LEU A 62 8.38 4.74 -2.86
C LEU A 62 6.85 4.69 -2.69
N LEU A 63 6.36 3.68 -1.98
CA LEU A 63 5.06 3.67 -1.34
C LEU A 63 5.31 3.81 0.16
N LEU A 64 5.07 4.98 0.71
CA LEU A 64 5.33 5.27 2.11
C LEU A 64 4.08 4.99 2.94
N GLY A 65 4.22 4.27 4.06
CA GLY A 65 3.24 4.31 5.13
C GLY A 65 3.13 5.73 5.73
N PRO A 66 2.27 5.95 6.76
CA PRO A 66 1.98 7.29 7.25
C PRO A 66 3.22 8.07 7.67
N ILE A 67 3.28 9.33 7.22
CA ILE A 67 4.38 10.26 7.54
C ILE A 67 3.92 11.45 8.39
N PHE A 68 2.62 11.62 8.61
CA PHE A 68 2.05 12.80 9.24
C PHE A 68 2.18 12.76 10.76
N GLU A 69 2.08 13.94 11.40
CA GLU A 69 2.05 14.05 12.85
C GLU A 69 1.03 13.08 13.44
N SER A 70 1.50 12.17 14.29
CA SER A 70 0.67 11.11 14.87
C SER A 70 0.96 10.91 16.34
N ALA A 71 0.00 10.37 17.09
CA ALA A 71 0.18 10.14 18.51
C ALA A 71 1.17 9.00 18.79
N THR A 72 1.12 7.93 17.98
CA THR A 72 1.95 6.72 18.11
C THR A 72 2.45 6.18 16.76
N HIS A 73 1.73 5.25 16.17
CA HIS A 73 2.17 4.42 15.05
C HIS A 73 1.91 5.00 13.65
N GLY A 74 1.50 6.24 13.55
CA GLY A 74 1.25 6.88 12.25
C GLY A 74 -0.21 6.84 11.79
N TYR A 75 -0.98 5.83 12.20
CA TYR A 75 -2.40 5.69 11.86
C TYR A 75 -3.33 6.40 12.84
N ASP A 76 -2.81 7.03 13.86
CA ASP A 76 -3.50 7.86 14.85
C ASP A 76 -3.10 9.34 14.69
N THR A 77 -3.49 9.91 13.54
CA THR A 77 -3.08 11.24 13.07
C THR A 77 -3.50 12.34 14.02
N LEU A 78 -2.59 13.28 14.26
CA LEU A 78 -2.81 14.53 15.03
C LEU A 78 -2.86 15.76 14.11
N ASP A 79 -2.16 15.74 12.99
CA ASP A 79 -2.14 16.81 12.00
C ASP A 79 -1.70 16.27 10.65
N HIS A 80 -2.56 16.35 9.63
CA HIS A 80 -2.26 15.92 8.27
C HIS A 80 -1.45 16.95 7.47
N MET A 81 -1.27 18.17 7.99
CA MET A 81 -0.60 19.25 7.26
C MET A 81 0.91 19.32 7.56
N HIS A 82 1.39 18.53 8.52
CA HIS A 82 2.79 18.48 8.93
C HIS A 82 3.31 17.06 9.00
N VAL A 83 4.56 16.87 8.57
CA VAL A 83 5.29 15.61 8.76
C VAL A 83 5.68 15.44 10.22
N ASP A 84 5.53 14.23 10.72
CA ASP A 84 5.86 13.87 12.09
C ASP A 84 7.29 14.29 12.47
N VAL A 85 7.41 14.94 13.61
CA VAL A 85 8.70 15.41 14.12
C VAL A 85 9.72 14.27 14.25
N ARG A 86 9.27 13.05 14.58
CA ARG A 86 10.12 11.85 14.65
C ARG A 86 10.73 11.49 13.31
N LEU A 87 10.11 11.90 12.20
CA LEU A 87 10.57 11.70 10.82
C LEU A 87 11.35 12.90 10.27
N GLY A 88 11.61 13.92 11.10
CA GLY A 88 12.40 15.09 10.74
C GLY A 88 11.60 16.25 10.16
N GLY A 89 10.27 16.19 10.26
CA GLY A 89 9.37 17.25 9.85
C GLY A 89 9.34 17.52 8.35
N ASP A 90 8.67 18.58 7.96
CA ASP A 90 8.40 18.96 6.57
C ASP A 90 9.66 19.09 5.72
N ALA A 91 10.73 19.64 6.29
CA ALA A 91 11.99 19.84 5.58
C ALA A 91 12.67 18.51 5.18
N ALA A 92 12.48 17.44 5.96
CA ALA A 92 12.99 16.12 5.61
C ALA A 92 12.21 15.51 4.43
N PHE A 93 10.89 15.73 4.39
CA PHE A 93 10.09 15.33 3.23
C PHE A 93 10.51 16.08 1.96
N ASP A 94 10.72 17.40 2.04
CA ASP A 94 11.14 18.21 0.87
C ASP A 94 12.48 17.70 0.30
N ARG A 95 13.45 17.37 1.16
CA ARG A 95 14.73 16.79 0.71
C ARG A 95 14.56 15.41 0.08
N LEU A 96 13.72 14.55 0.66
CA LEU A 96 13.41 13.24 0.09
C LEU A 96 12.72 13.38 -1.27
N ALA A 97 11.73 14.27 -1.38
CA ALA A 97 11.01 14.53 -2.63
C ALA A 97 11.94 15.05 -3.73
N GLU A 98 12.86 15.96 -3.38
CA GLU A 98 13.89 16.46 -4.31
C GLU A 98 14.83 15.35 -4.77
N ALA A 99 15.30 14.50 -3.83
CA ALA A 99 16.18 13.38 -4.16
C ALA A 99 15.49 12.35 -5.07
N CYS A 100 14.23 12.00 -4.78
CA CYS A 100 13.42 11.12 -5.62
C CYS A 100 13.23 11.71 -7.02
N ARG A 101 12.86 12.99 -7.11
CA ARG A 101 12.70 13.71 -8.39
C ARG A 101 13.99 13.70 -9.20
N GLY A 102 15.15 13.94 -8.56
CA GLY A 102 16.46 13.90 -9.20
C GLY A 102 16.84 12.53 -9.77
N MET A 103 16.20 11.45 -9.31
CA MET A 103 16.37 10.09 -9.79
C MET A 103 15.21 9.59 -10.68
N GLY A 104 14.22 10.43 -10.97
CA GLY A 104 13.02 10.04 -11.72
C GLY A 104 12.12 9.06 -10.97
N MET A 105 12.11 9.11 -9.64
CA MET A 105 11.33 8.24 -8.77
C MET A 105 10.09 8.95 -8.26
N SER A 106 8.98 8.22 -8.14
CA SER A 106 7.72 8.71 -7.62
C SER A 106 7.58 8.43 -6.13
N ILE A 107 6.78 9.24 -5.43
CA ILE A 107 6.40 9.03 -4.02
C ILE A 107 4.89 8.91 -3.92
N ILE A 108 4.41 7.81 -3.34
CA ILE A 108 3.01 7.60 -2.98
C ILE A 108 2.91 7.72 -1.46
N LEU A 109 2.01 8.56 -0.97
CA LEU A 109 1.76 8.76 0.46
C LEU A 109 0.57 7.93 0.94
N ASP A 110 0.55 7.66 2.24
CA ASP A 110 -0.55 7.00 2.94
C ASP A 110 -1.45 8.03 3.61
N GLY A 111 -2.70 8.09 3.18
CA GLY A 111 -3.71 9.02 3.67
C GLY A 111 -4.66 8.34 4.63
N VAL A 112 -4.53 8.63 5.92
CA VAL A 112 -5.42 8.14 6.97
C VAL A 112 -6.58 9.13 7.11
N PHE A 113 -7.63 8.93 6.29
CA PHE A 113 -8.77 9.84 6.22
C PHE A 113 -10.09 9.21 6.70
N ASN A 114 -10.05 7.98 7.19
CA ASN A 114 -11.20 7.39 7.85
C ASN A 114 -11.35 7.94 9.27
N HIS A 115 -10.26 8.10 10.00
CA HIS A 115 -10.25 8.48 11.41
C HIS A 115 -9.04 9.35 11.75
N VAL A 116 -9.09 9.92 12.94
CA VAL A 116 -7.98 10.66 13.57
C VAL A 116 -7.75 10.17 14.99
N SER A 117 -6.60 10.50 15.57
CA SER A 117 -6.37 10.26 17.00
C SER A 117 -7.43 10.93 17.86
N ARG A 118 -7.86 10.28 18.95
CA ARG A 118 -8.68 10.92 19.99
C ARG A 118 -8.04 12.21 20.53
N ARG A 119 -6.74 12.35 20.38
CA ARG A 119 -5.97 13.55 20.79
C ARG A 119 -5.92 14.63 19.70
N HIS A 120 -6.52 14.41 18.53
CA HIS A 120 -6.60 15.42 17.48
C HIS A 120 -7.42 16.63 17.95
N PRO A 121 -7.00 17.87 17.67
CA PRO A 121 -7.71 19.08 18.15
C PRO A 121 -9.19 19.12 17.76
N ALA A 122 -9.56 18.59 16.59
CA ALA A 122 -10.94 18.51 16.13
C ALA A 122 -11.85 17.70 17.07
N VAL A 123 -11.31 16.68 17.74
CA VAL A 123 -12.09 15.83 18.65
C VAL A 123 -12.52 16.61 19.87
N GLN A 124 -11.61 17.36 20.50
CA GLN A 124 -11.96 18.19 21.65
C GLN A 124 -12.92 19.32 21.24
N ALA A 125 -12.66 19.94 20.09
CA ALA A 125 -13.54 21.00 19.57
C ALA A 125 -14.97 20.51 19.29
N ALA A 126 -15.13 19.28 18.77
CA ALA A 126 -16.46 18.68 18.56
C ALA A 126 -17.18 18.38 19.89
N LEU A 127 -16.43 17.91 20.91
CA LEU A 127 -16.99 17.70 22.25
C LEU A 127 -17.43 19.03 22.92
N ASP A 128 -16.61 20.06 22.79
CA ASP A 128 -16.92 21.40 23.32
C ASP A 128 -18.13 22.03 22.62
N GLU A 129 -18.25 21.80 21.30
CA GLU A 129 -19.41 22.25 20.54
C GLU A 129 -20.69 21.48 20.94
N ALA A 130 -20.62 20.17 21.11
CA ALA A 130 -21.73 19.35 21.58
C ALA A 130 -22.17 19.72 23.03
N ALA A 131 -21.22 20.14 23.86
CA ALA A 131 -21.47 20.62 25.21
C ALA A 131 -21.97 22.09 25.27
N GLY A 132 -21.99 22.79 24.12
CA GLY A 132 -22.40 24.21 24.01
C GLY A 132 -21.40 25.20 24.57
N THR A 133 -20.14 24.78 24.78
CA THR A 133 -19.05 25.63 25.27
C THR A 133 -18.25 26.30 24.16
N LEU A 134 -18.39 25.78 22.92
CA LEU A 134 -17.82 26.37 21.71
C LEU A 134 -18.92 26.49 20.65
N SER A 135 -19.01 27.65 19.97
CA SER A 135 -19.98 27.80 18.89
C SER A 135 -19.43 27.25 17.55
N PRO A 136 -20.29 26.78 16.62
CA PRO A 136 -19.87 26.31 15.29
C PRO A 136 -19.02 27.34 14.54
N THR A 137 -19.32 28.62 14.66
CA THR A 137 -18.61 29.71 13.97
C THR A 137 -17.24 30.02 14.56
N GLU A 138 -16.98 29.62 15.81
CA GLU A 138 -15.70 29.77 16.51
C GLU A 138 -14.85 28.50 16.44
N ASN A 139 -15.43 27.37 16.05
CA ASN A 139 -14.74 26.11 15.92
C ASN A 139 -14.00 26.02 14.56
N PRO A 140 -12.65 26.09 14.52
CA PRO A 140 -11.89 25.98 13.28
C PRO A 140 -11.96 24.57 12.65
N TRP A 141 -12.46 23.58 13.41
CA TRP A 141 -12.61 22.18 13.03
C TRP A 141 -14.08 21.78 12.87
N HIS A 142 -14.99 22.77 12.81
CA HIS A 142 -16.40 22.49 12.65
C HIS A 142 -16.67 21.53 11.47
N GLY A 143 -17.50 20.52 11.71
CA GLY A 143 -17.87 19.53 10.70
C GLY A 143 -16.81 18.45 10.39
N LEU A 144 -15.61 18.49 11.01
CA LEU A 144 -14.59 17.46 10.75
C LEU A 144 -14.83 16.18 11.56
N VAL A 145 -15.33 16.31 12.80
CA VAL A 145 -15.68 15.19 13.69
C VAL A 145 -17.09 15.42 14.20
N LYS A 146 -17.88 14.37 14.26
CA LYS A 146 -19.26 14.41 14.76
C LYS A 146 -19.33 13.90 16.18
N ALA A 147 -19.73 14.76 17.11
CA ALA A 147 -20.14 14.35 18.44
C ALA A 147 -21.67 14.31 18.53
N THR A 148 -22.22 13.20 19.03
CA THR A 148 -23.66 13.03 19.25
C THR A 148 -23.95 13.00 20.75
N THR A 149 -25.17 13.40 21.14
CA THR A 149 -25.57 13.33 22.56
C THR A 149 -26.12 11.93 22.86
N GLY A 150 -25.44 11.22 23.77
CA GLY A 150 -25.88 9.90 24.24
C GLY A 150 -27.19 9.96 25.05
N ALA A 151 -27.74 8.79 25.36
CA ALA A 151 -28.99 8.66 26.11
C ALA A 151 -28.89 9.23 27.57
N ASP A 152 -27.69 9.29 28.10
CA ASP A 152 -27.35 9.87 29.42
C ASP A 152 -27.06 11.39 29.36
N GLY A 153 -27.18 12.00 28.19
CA GLY A 153 -26.87 13.40 27.96
C GLY A 153 -25.38 13.71 27.77
N ALA A 154 -24.48 12.70 27.83
CA ALA A 154 -23.07 12.88 27.58
C ALA A 154 -22.77 12.86 26.06
N PRO A 155 -21.79 13.65 25.57
CA PRO A 155 -21.35 13.57 24.18
C PRO A 155 -20.65 12.24 23.90
N THR A 156 -20.99 11.62 22.79
CA THR A 156 -20.41 10.36 22.28
C THR A 156 -19.79 10.60 20.90
N LEU A 157 -18.77 9.82 20.59
CA LEU A 157 -18.02 9.86 19.34
C LEU A 157 -18.08 8.49 18.67
N ASP A 158 -18.22 8.47 17.36
CA ASP A 158 -18.03 7.25 16.59
C ASP A 158 -16.52 6.93 16.51
N VAL A 159 -16.17 5.63 16.52
CA VAL A 159 -14.79 5.17 16.56
C VAL A 159 -14.60 4.01 15.58
N PHE A 160 -13.45 3.97 14.93
CA PHE A 160 -13.10 2.98 13.94
C PHE A 160 -12.97 1.57 14.59
N GLU A 161 -13.80 0.63 14.12
CA GLU A 161 -13.78 -0.80 14.53
C GLU A 161 -13.73 -1.04 16.05
N GLY A 162 -14.30 -0.11 16.83
CA GLY A 162 -14.30 -0.20 18.29
C GLY A 162 -13.00 0.24 18.96
N HIS A 163 -12.02 0.75 18.23
CA HIS A 163 -10.77 1.31 18.75
C HIS A 163 -11.00 2.70 19.32
N GLY A 164 -11.19 2.80 20.63
CA GLY A 164 -11.53 4.04 21.32
C GLY A 164 -10.57 5.22 21.10
N ASP A 165 -9.34 4.97 20.68
CA ASP A 165 -8.33 6.00 20.39
C ASP A 165 -8.36 6.52 18.95
N LEU A 166 -9.18 5.90 18.07
CA LEU A 166 -9.33 6.26 16.65
C LEU A 166 -10.76 6.77 16.42
N VAL A 167 -10.92 8.08 16.30
CA VAL A 167 -12.23 8.74 16.16
C VAL A 167 -12.52 8.97 14.70
N ASP A 168 -13.70 8.51 14.25
CA ASP A 168 -14.10 8.65 12.84
C ASP A 168 -14.28 10.12 12.45
N LEU A 169 -13.85 10.45 11.23
CA LEU A 169 -14.19 11.71 10.60
C LEU A 169 -15.67 11.71 10.16
N ASP A 170 -16.29 12.88 10.14
CA ASP A 170 -17.66 13.06 9.62
C ASP A 170 -17.65 13.07 8.08
N HIS A 171 -17.80 11.89 7.46
CA HIS A 171 -17.79 11.74 6.01
C HIS A 171 -19.07 12.24 5.32
N ASP A 172 -20.09 12.64 6.07
CA ASP A 172 -21.29 13.29 5.52
C ASP A 172 -21.09 14.80 5.36
N SER A 173 -20.06 15.37 6.02
CA SER A 173 -19.77 16.81 6.06
C SER A 173 -19.02 17.29 4.81
N ASP A 174 -19.47 18.41 4.24
CA ASP A 174 -18.75 19.07 3.14
C ASP A 174 -17.46 19.75 3.64
N GLU A 175 -17.35 20.09 4.92
CA GLU A 175 -16.14 20.61 5.57
C GLU A 175 -15.05 19.52 5.58
N THR A 176 -15.42 18.27 5.85
CA THR A 176 -14.49 17.13 5.78
C THR A 176 -14.04 16.88 4.34
N VAL A 177 -14.94 16.96 3.37
CA VAL A 177 -14.59 16.89 1.93
C VAL A 177 -13.57 17.97 1.57
N ALA A 178 -13.81 19.22 1.98
CA ALA A 178 -12.90 20.34 1.71
C ALA A 178 -11.55 20.16 2.40
N TYR A 179 -11.55 19.66 3.65
CA TYR A 179 -10.34 19.40 4.42
C TYR A 179 -9.47 18.34 3.75
N VAL A 180 -10.04 17.17 3.44
CA VAL A 180 -9.30 16.06 2.83
C VAL A 180 -8.78 16.46 1.44
N THR A 181 -9.60 17.13 0.63
CA THR A 181 -9.16 17.66 -0.68
C THR A 181 -7.96 18.61 -0.53
N ARG A 182 -7.99 19.51 0.46
CA ARG A 182 -6.89 20.45 0.72
C ARG A 182 -5.62 19.72 1.14
N VAL A 183 -5.71 18.73 2.04
CA VAL A 183 -4.56 17.92 2.48
C VAL A 183 -3.94 17.19 1.30
N MET A 184 -4.77 16.51 0.50
CA MET A 184 -4.27 15.73 -0.65
C MET A 184 -3.56 16.63 -1.67
N ASN A 185 -4.14 17.77 -2.02
CA ASN A 185 -3.52 18.72 -2.94
C ASN A 185 -2.22 19.30 -2.38
N HIS A 186 -2.20 19.67 -1.09
CA HIS A 186 -1.02 20.23 -0.45
C HIS A 186 0.24 19.34 -0.62
N TRP A 187 0.10 18.03 -0.40
CA TRP A 187 1.23 17.11 -0.51
C TRP A 187 1.57 16.75 -1.94
N LEU A 188 0.58 16.73 -2.85
CA LEU A 188 0.84 16.60 -4.28
C LEU A 188 1.60 17.82 -4.82
N ASP A 189 1.25 19.04 -4.39
CA ASP A 189 1.99 20.27 -4.70
C ASP A 189 3.44 20.22 -4.19
N ARG A 190 3.70 19.53 -3.07
CA ARG A 190 5.03 19.38 -2.46
C ARG A 190 5.86 18.24 -3.06
N GLY A 191 5.32 17.48 -4.00
CA GLY A 191 6.08 16.48 -4.77
C GLY A 191 5.68 15.03 -4.56
N ALA A 192 4.62 14.75 -3.82
CA ALA A 192 3.98 13.43 -3.89
C ALA A 192 3.41 13.21 -5.29
N SER A 193 3.35 11.95 -5.72
CA SER A 193 2.83 11.55 -7.03
C SER A 193 1.48 10.86 -6.93
N GLY A 194 1.07 10.43 -5.74
CA GLY A 194 -0.17 9.71 -5.54
C GLY A 194 -0.46 9.39 -4.07
N TRP A 195 -1.55 8.67 -3.86
CA TRP A 195 -2.06 8.32 -2.55
C TRP A 195 -2.50 6.86 -2.45
N ARG A 196 -2.14 6.19 -1.37
CA ARG A 196 -2.86 5.07 -0.79
C ARG A 196 -3.85 5.64 0.22
N LEU A 197 -5.10 5.27 0.15
CA LEU A 197 -6.12 5.69 1.11
C LEU A 197 -6.32 4.56 2.11
N ASP A 198 -5.88 4.79 3.34
CA ASP A 198 -6.00 3.84 4.45
C ASP A 198 -7.46 3.56 4.78
N ALA A 199 -7.78 2.31 5.14
CA ALA A 199 -9.12 1.85 5.52
C ALA A 199 -10.23 2.37 4.57
N ALA A 200 -9.94 2.48 3.28
CA ALA A 200 -10.90 3.05 2.31
C ALA A 200 -12.22 2.27 2.22
N TYR A 201 -12.22 0.99 2.61
CA TYR A 201 -13.42 0.16 2.69
C TYR A 201 -14.41 0.62 3.78
N ALA A 202 -13.92 1.33 4.81
CA ALA A 202 -14.73 1.83 5.92
C ALA A 202 -15.34 3.21 5.61
N VAL A 203 -14.81 3.93 4.63
CA VAL A 203 -15.28 5.25 4.22
C VAL A 203 -16.36 5.12 3.13
N PRO A 204 -17.50 5.82 3.20
CA PRO A 204 -18.54 5.77 2.18
C PRO A 204 -18.00 6.12 0.78
N ASN A 205 -18.30 5.31 -0.24
CA ASN A 205 -17.88 5.57 -1.62
C ASN A 205 -18.26 6.98 -2.11
N GLY A 206 -19.45 7.47 -1.70
CA GLY A 206 -19.94 8.80 -2.04
C GLY A 206 -19.07 9.95 -1.50
N PHE A 207 -18.37 9.76 -0.39
CA PHE A 207 -17.40 10.71 0.12
C PHE A 207 -16.20 10.83 -0.84
N TRP A 208 -15.62 9.69 -1.23
CA TRP A 208 -14.52 9.68 -2.18
C TRP A 208 -14.92 10.26 -3.54
N ALA A 209 -16.15 9.98 -4.01
CA ALA A 209 -16.68 10.53 -5.25
C ALA A 209 -16.84 12.06 -5.21
N LYS A 210 -16.90 12.69 -4.03
CA LYS A 210 -16.82 14.14 -3.88
C LYS A 210 -15.39 14.66 -3.84
N VAL A 211 -14.46 13.96 -3.17
CA VAL A 211 -13.07 14.38 -2.95
C VAL A 211 -12.21 14.17 -4.20
N LEU A 212 -12.18 12.93 -4.74
CA LEU A 212 -11.18 12.53 -5.72
C LEU A 212 -11.27 13.28 -7.05
N PRO A 213 -12.46 13.61 -7.59
CA PRO A 213 -12.54 14.42 -8.80
C PRO A 213 -11.94 15.82 -8.63
N GLN A 214 -12.01 16.43 -7.43
CA GLN A 214 -11.41 17.73 -7.16
C GLN A 214 -9.88 17.64 -7.13
N VAL A 215 -9.33 16.58 -6.50
CA VAL A 215 -7.90 16.30 -6.49
C VAL A 215 -7.38 16.03 -7.91
N LYS A 216 -8.09 15.20 -8.68
CA LYS A 216 -7.72 14.88 -10.06
C LYS A 216 -7.81 16.09 -11.01
N ALA A 217 -8.71 17.03 -10.75
CA ALA A 217 -8.78 18.28 -11.53
C ALA A 217 -7.53 19.14 -11.34
N ALA A 218 -6.96 19.17 -10.14
CA ALA A 218 -5.70 19.88 -9.84
C ALA A 218 -4.46 19.07 -10.26
N HIS A 219 -4.50 17.75 -10.06
CA HIS A 219 -3.38 16.83 -10.28
C HIS A 219 -3.79 15.63 -11.16
N PRO A 220 -4.01 15.83 -12.48
CA PRO A 220 -4.57 14.80 -13.37
C PRO A 220 -3.70 13.55 -13.52
N TYR A 221 -2.40 13.65 -13.23
CA TYR A 221 -1.45 12.54 -13.32
C TYR A 221 -1.18 11.86 -11.96
N SER A 222 -1.86 12.27 -10.89
CA SER A 222 -1.78 11.56 -9.62
C SER A 222 -2.39 10.16 -9.76
N TRP A 223 -1.89 9.19 -9.00
CA TRP A 223 -2.48 7.85 -8.87
C TRP A 223 -3.01 7.66 -7.47
N ILE A 224 -4.29 7.34 -7.36
CA ILE A 224 -4.99 7.25 -6.08
C ILE A 224 -5.67 5.90 -5.97
N PHE A 225 -5.25 5.10 -5.00
CA PHE A 225 -5.84 3.80 -4.75
C PHE A 225 -6.24 3.61 -3.29
N GLY A 226 -7.32 2.85 -3.09
CA GLY A 226 -7.84 2.57 -1.77
C GLY A 226 -7.34 1.25 -1.20
N GLU A 227 -7.08 1.22 0.10
CA GLU A 227 -7.00 -0.04 0.80
C GLU A 227 -8.40 -0.60 0.98
N VAL A 228 -8.64 -1.76 0.36
CA VAL A 228 -9.88 -2.52 0.49
C VAL A 228 -9.53 -3.97 0.75
N ILE A 229 -9.94 -4.49 1.92
CA ILE A 229 -9.60 -5.83 2.38
C ILE A 229 -10.71 -6.86 2.11
N HIS A 230 -11.92 -6.39 1.81
CA HIS A 230 -13.08 -7.20 1.45
C HIS A 230 -14.15 -6.35 0.75
N GLY A 231 -15.14 -7.00 0.15
CA GLY A 231 -16.28 -6.34 -0.49
C GLY A 231 -16.33 -6.53 -2.00
N ASP A 232 -17.17 -5.74 -2.65
CA ASP A 232 -17.30 -5.72 -4.11
C ASP A 232 -16.29 -4.71 -4.70
N TYR A 233 -15.08 -5.17 -4.99
CA TYR A 233 -13.97 -4.34 -5.46
C TYR A 233 -14.30 -3.53 -6.71
N PRO A 234 -14.90 -4.12 -7.78
CA PRO A 234 -15.31 -3.35 -8.96
C PRO A 234 -16.30 -2.23 -8.64
N ARG A 235 -17.29 -2.52 -7.80
CA ARG A 235 -18.27 -1.54 -7.37
C ARG A 235 -17.62 -0.40 -6.58
N ILE A 236 -16.77 -0.73 -5.62
CA ILE A 236 -16.05 0.27 -4.80
C ILE A 236 -15.20 1.16 -5.71
N ALA A 237 -14.40 0.61 -6.63
CA ALA A 237 -13.58 1.39 -7.54
C ALA A 237 -14.40 2.36 -8.39
N VAL A 238 -15.56 1.92 -8.93
CA VAL A 238 -16.41 2.75 -9.77
C VAL A 238 -17.13 3.83 -8.98
N GLU A 239 -17.77 3.46 -7.86
CA GLU A 239 -18.57 4.38 -7.06
C GLU A 239 -17.71 5.43 -6.34
N SER A 240 -16.50 5.06 -5.90
CA SER A 240 -15.56 5.97 -5.23
C SER A 240 -14.74 6.83 -6.20
N THR A 241 -14.69 6.48 -7.47
CA THR A 241 -13.80 7.07 -8.49
C THR A 241 -12.31 6.88 -8.25
N MET A 242 -11.91 5.90 -7.44
CA MET A 242 -10.51 5.52 -7.24
C MET A 242 -9.90 4.95 -8.52
N ASP A 243 -8.62 5.24 -8.78
CA ASP A 243 -7.90 4.68 -9.92
C ASP A 243 -7.63 3.18 -9.76
N SER A 244 -7.50 2.70 -8.52
CA SER A 244 -7.16 1.33 -8.20
C SER A 244 -7.57 0.96 -6.76
N ILE A 245 -7.42 -0.34 -6.45
CA ILE A 245 -7.70 -0.93 -5.13
C ILE A 245 -6.62 -1.97 -4.82
N THR A 246 -6.27 -2.13 -3.53
CA THR A 246 -5.36 -3.16 -3.04
C THR A 246 -5.95 -4.56 -3.22
N GLN A 247 -5.15 -5.51 -3.73
CA GLN A 247 -5.64 -6.84 -4.06
C GLN A 247 -5.36 -7.85 -2.91
N TYR A 248 -6.07 -7.67 -1.80
CA TYR A 248 -5.96 -8.56 -0.63
C TYR A 248 -6.44 -9.98 -0.90
N GLU A 249 -7.42 -10.18 -1.78
CA GLU A 249 -7.89 -11.53 -2.13
C GLU A 249 -6.77 -12.34 -2.81
N LEU A 250 -6.01 -11.70 -3.72
CA LEU A 250 -4.88 -12.35 -4.39
C LEU A 250 -3.75 -12.67 -3.40
N TRP A 251 -3.40 -11.71 -2.53
CA TRP A 251 -2.42 -11.96 -1.46
C TRP A 251 -2.81 -13.17 -0.61
N LYS A 252 -4.07 -13.22 -0.13
CA LYS A 252 -4.58 -14.35 0.68
C LYS A 252 -4.47 -15.67 -0.06
N SER A 253 -4.87 -15.71 -1.34
CA SER A 253 -4.87 -16.94 -2.12
C SER A 253 -3.47 -17.42 -2.49
N ILE A 254 -2.52 -16.52 -2.79
CA ILE A 254 -1.11 -16.87 -3.00
C ILE A 254 -0.54 -17.49 -1.71
N ARG A 255 -0.71 -16.81 -0.58
CA ARG A 255 -0.23 -17.30 0.71
C ARG A 255 -0.81 -18.66 1.05
N HIS A 256 -2.14 -18.78 1.05
CA HIS A 256 -2.84 -20.00 1.46
C HIS A 256 -2.55 -21.19 0.53
N ALA A 257 -2.47 -20.96 -0.78
CA ALA A 257 -2.12 -22.01 -1.73
C ALA A 257 -0.71 -22.60 -1.45
N LEU A 258 0.24 -21.74 -1.12
CA LEU A 258 1.61 -22.14 -0.83
C LEU A 258 1.79 -22.67 0.60
N GLU A 259 0.98 -22.23 1.56
CA GLU A 259 0.93 -22.76 2.93
C GLU A 259 0.41 -24.20 2.93
N THR A 260 -0.67 -24.46 2.20
CA THR A 260 -1.38 -25.75 2.19
C THR A 260 -0.97 -26.70 1.08
N ASP A 261 -0.02 -26.33 0.23
CA ASP A 261 0.39 -27.08 -0.98
C ASP A 261 -0.81 -27.40 -1.88
N ASN A 262 -1.68 -26.39 -2.12
CA ASN A 262 -2.91 -26.57 -2.88
C ASN A 262 -3.25 -25.35 -3.74
N PHE A 263 -3.04 -25.43 -5.04
CA PHE A 263 -3.22 -24.33 -5.98
C PHE A 263 -4.66 -24.05 -6.44
N PHE A 264 -5.67 -24.81 -6.00
CA PHE A 264 -7.05 -24.63 -6.48
C PHE A 264 -7.65 -23.27 -6.08
N GLU A 265 -7.36 -22.79 -4.87
CA GLU A 265 -7.83 -21.46 -4.44
C GLU A 265 -7.15 -20.33 -5.21
N LEU A 266 -5.85 -20.47 -5.50
CA LEU A 266 -5.12 -19.51 -6.33
C LEU A 266 -5.69 -19.43 -7.74
N ASP A 267 -5.96 -20.58 -8.40
CA ASP A 267 -6.56 -20.63 -9.74
C ASP A 267 -7.93 -19.94 -9.77
N TRP A 268 -8.77 -20.23 -8.78
CA TRP A 268 -10.08 -19.58 -8.64
C TRP A 268 -9.93 -18.07 -8.48
N ASN A 269 -9.02 -17.62 -7.61
CA ASN A 269 -8.78 -16.19 -7.38
C ASN A 269 -8.19 -15.49 -8.61
N LEU A 270 -7.30 -16.13 -9.36
CA LEU A 270 -6.75 -15.58 -10.60
C LEU A 270 -7.82 -15.40 -11.67
N THR A 271 -8.81 -16.30 -11.73
CA THR A 271 -10.00 -16.11 -12.59
C THR A 271 -10.80 -14.87 -12.17
N ARG A 272 -11.00 -14.68 -10.86
CA ARG A 272 -11.66 -13.49 -10.31
C ARG A 272 -10.82 -12.22 -10.51
N HIS A 273 -9.52 -12.32 -10.37
CA HIS A 273 -8.58 -11.23 -10.63
C HIS A 273 -8.65 -10.74 -12.09
N ASN A 274 -8.76 -11.66 -13.04
CA ASN A 274 -9.00 -11.31 -14.45
C ASN A 274 -10.23 -10.43 -14.63
N ALA A 275 -11.32 -10.71 -13.89
CA ALA A 275 -12.54 -9.90 -13.97
C ALA A 275 -12.34 -8.48 -13.39
N PHE A 276 -11.48 -8.31 -12.37
CA PHE A 276 -11.16 -6.97 -11.87
C PHE A 276 -10.46 -6.10 -12.91
N LEU A 277 -9.60 -6.70 -13.73
CA LEU A 277 -8.90 -6.01 -14.81
C LEU A 277 -9.84 -5.43 -15.89
N ASP A 278 -11.11 -5.82 -15.91
CA ASP A 278 -12.13 -5.18 -16.75
C ASP A 278 -12.56 -3.80 -16.20
N THR A 279 -12.30 -3.55 -14.92
CA THR A 279 -12.75 -2.33 -14.22
C THR A 279 -11.58 -1.43 -13.82
N PHE A 280 -10.52 -1.99 -13.25
CA PHE A 280 -9.33 -1.27 -12.77
C PHE A 280 -8.11 -2.17 -12.80
N ILE A 281 -6.92 -1.58 -12.75
CA ILE A 281 -5.66 -2.31 -12.59
C ILE A 281 -5.33 -2.38 -11.10
N PRO A 282 -5.38 -3.56 -10.44
CA PRO A 282 -5.18 -3.67 -9.01
C PRO A 282 -3.76 -3.30 -8.57
N GLN A 283 -3.63 -2.68 -7.40
CA GLN A 283 -2.37 -2.65 -6.67
C GLN A 283 -2.16 -4.03 -6.03
N THR A 284 -1.03 -4.68 -6.34
CA THR A 284 -0.74 -6.07 -5.95
C THR A 284 0.46 -6.17 -5.03
N PHE A 285 0.46 -7.15 -4.12
CA PHE A 285 1.52 -7.37 -3.15
C PHE A 285 1.48 -8.81 -2.60
N ILE A 286 2.59 -9.23 -1.99
CA ILE A 286 2.69 -10.49 -1.23
C ILE A 286 3.03 -10.27 0.24
N GLY A 287 3.24 -9.03 0.65
CA GLY A 287 3.48 -8.60 2.02
C GLY A 287 3.30 -7.10 2.17
N ASN A 288 2.95 -6.65 3.36
CA ASN A 288 2.87 -5.25 3.78
C ASN A 288 3.14 -5.13 5.29
N HIS A 289 2.95 -3.94 5.84
CA HIS A 289 3.22 -3.63 7.24
C HIS A 289 2.16 -4.15 8.24
N ASP A 290 1.06 -4.75 7.73
CA ASP A 290 -0.08 -5.20 8.53
C ASP A 290 -0.22 -6.73 8.59
N VAL A 291 0.70 -7.45 7.95
CA VAL A 291 0.62 -8.91 7.90
C VAL A 291 1.96 -9.53 8.28
N THR A 292 1.92 -10.78 8.71
CA THR A 292 3.14 -11.60 8.89
C THR A 292 3.92 -11.64 7.59
N ARG A 293 5.26 -11.50 7.67
CA ARG A 293 6.10 -11.52 6.47
C ARG A 293 5.99 -12.84 5.73
N ILE A 294 5.97 -12.77 4.41
CA ILE A 294 5.75 -13.95 3.55
C ILE A 294 6.76 -15.07 3.83
N ALA A 295 8.02 -14.73 4.09
CA ALA A 295 9.06 -15.71 4.42
C ALA A 295 8.80 -16.42 5.76
N SER A 296 8.13 -15.77 6.72
CA SER A 296 7.70 -16.40 7.99
C SER A 296 6.48 -17.28 7.82
N GLU A 297 5.54 -16.90 6.95
CA GLU A 297 4.30 -17.65 6.70
C GLU A 297 4.55 -18.98 5.98
N ILE A 298 5.30 -18.94 4.88
CA ILE A 298 5.41 -20.07 3.94
C ILE A 298 6.84 -20.56 3.76
N GLY A 299 7.80 -19.96 4.43
CA GLY A 299 9.22 -20.24 4.28
C GLY A 299 9.86 -19.60 3.03
N PRO A 300 11.19 -19.44 3.03
CA PRO A 300 11.89 -18.66 2.00
C PRO A 300 11.79 -19.27 0.59
N LYS A 301 11.73 -20.59 0.45
CA LYS A 301 11.63 -21.24 -0.88
C LYS A 301 10.27 -21.00 -1.52
N LYS A 302 9.18 -21.14 -0.76
CA LYS A 302 7.82 -20.86 -1.27
C LYS A 302 7.58 -19.37 -1.47
N ALA A 303 8.24 -18.49 -0.70
CA ALA A 303 8.22 -17.05 -0.93
C ALA A 303 8.74 -16.66 -2.32
N ALA A 304 9.69 -17.43 -2.88
CA ALA A 304 10.14 -17.25 -4.25
C ALA A 304 9.02 -17.54 -5.29
N LEU A 305 8.17 -18.55 -5.03
CA LEU A 305 7.02 -18.85 -5.89
C LEU A 305 5.95 -17.74 -5.78
N ALA A 306 5.71 -17.24 -4.56
CA ALA A 306 4.81 -16.09 -4.34
C ALA A 306 5.26 -14.86 -5.14
N LEU A 307 6.57 -14.56 -5.13
CA LEU A 307 7.15 -13.48 -5.92
C LEU A 307 6.99 -13.72 -7.43
N ALA A 308 7.16 -14.97 -7.90
CA ALA A 308 6.96 -15.31 -9.31
C ALA A 308 5.52 -15.01 -9.76
N VAL A 309 4.52 -15.37 -8.94
CA VAL A 309 3.11 -15.00 -9.21
C VAL A 309 2.96 -13.49 -9.25
N LEU A 310 3.41 -12.76 -8.21
CA LEU A 310 3.30 -11.30 -8.14
C LEU A 310 3.88 -10.61 -9.38
N MET A 311 5.01 -11.09 -9.90
CA MET A 311 5.70 -10.45 -11.03
C MET A 311 5.16 -10.85 -12.40
N THR A 312 4.27 -11.85 -12.47
CA THR A 312 3.76 -12.37 -13.76
C THR A 312 2.25 -12.18 -13.96
N VAL A 313 1.50 -11.76 -12.94
CA VAL A 313 0.07 -11.44 -13.07
C VAL A 313 -0.17 -9.97 -13.38
N GLY A 314 -1.36 -9.61 -13.86
CA GLY A 314 -1.79 -8.22 -14.03
C GLY A 314 -1.78 -7.45 -12.72
N GLY A 315 -1.53 -6.14 -12.77
CA GLY A 315 -1.52 -5.27 -11.57
C GLY A 315 -0.31 -4.35 -11.49
N VAL A 316 -0.28 -3.52 -10.45
CA VAL A 316 0.83 -2.64 -10.09
C VAL A 316 1.46 -3.16 -8.80
N PRO A 317 2.60 -3.86 -8.86
CA PRO A 317 3.16 -4.54 -7.70
C PRO A 317 3.91 -3.61 -6.75
N SER A 318 3.83 -3.91 -5.45
CA SER A 318 4.75 -3.39 -4.44
C SER A 318 5.51 -4.50 -3.74
N ILE A 319 6.75 -4.19 -3.36
CA ILE A 319 7.65 -5.03 -2.55
C ILE A 319 7.76 -4.36 -1.18
N TYR A 320 7.40 -5.06 -0.13
CA TYR A 320 7.54 -4.55 1.22
C TYR A 320 9.00 -4.60 1.67
N TYR A 321 9.53 -3.50 2.22
CA TYR A 321 10.94 -3.37 2.57
C TYR A 321 11.41 -4.51 3.48
N GLY A 322 12.52 -5.11 3.12
CA GLY A 322 13.10 -6.29 3.79
C GLY A 322 12.65 -7.63 3.19
N ASP A 323 11.52 -7.71 2.48
CA ASP A 323 11.12 -8.95 1.80
C ASP A 323 12.10 -9.31 0.68
N GLU A 324 12.70 -8.30 0.01
CA GLU A 324 13.77 -8.47 -0.97
C GLU A 324 15.10 -8.95 -0.36
N GLN A 325 15.19 -8.93 0.98
CA GLN A 325 16.33 -9.48 1.74
C GLN A 325 15.97 -10.79 2.45
N GLY A 326 14.72 -11.26 2.29
CA GLY A 326 14.22 -12.45 2.97
C GLY A 326 13.99 -12.26 4.47
N TYR A 327 13.68 -11.03 4.90
CA TYR A 327 13.38 -10.74 6.31
C TYR A 327 12.21 -11.58 6.79
N VAL A 328 12.28 -11.96 8.05
CA VAL A 328 11.23 -12.66 8.78
C VAL A 328 10.63 -11.74 9.84
N GLY A 329 9.42 -12.03 10.27
CA GLY A 329 8.69 -11.30 11.30
C GLY A 329 7.25 -11.80 11.36
N VAL A 330 6.72 -11.96 12.56
CA VAL A 330 5.36 -12.47 12.79
C VAL A 330 4.51 -11.36 13.39
N LYS A 331 3.37 -11.08 12.75
CA LYS A 331 2.37 -10.20 13.33
C LYS A 331 1.60 -10.94 14.40
N GLU A 332 1.57 -10.41 15.62
CA GLU A 332 0.85 -10.99 16.75
C GLU A 332 -0.36 -10.14 17.13
N GLN A 333 -1.42 -10.82 17.63
CA GLN A 333 -2.65 -10.16 18.11
C GLN A 333 -2.47 -9.66 19.56
N ARG A 334 -1.57 -8.69 19.74
CA ARG A 334 -1.30 -8.03 21.02
C ARG A 334 -0.84 -6.60 20.82
N PHE A 335 -0.84 -5.80 21.85
CA PHE A 335 -0.23 -4.46 21.80
C PHE A 335 1.25 -4.55 21.40
N GLY A 336 1.65 -3.79 20.38
CA GLY A 336 2.98 -3.84 19.80
C GLY A 336 3.26 -5.10 18.96
N GLY A 337 2.27 -5.91 18.63
CA GLY A 337 2.42 -7.13 17.83
C GLY A 337 2.87 -6.92 16.39
N ASP A 338 2.85 -5.68 15.90
CA ASP A 338 3.31 -5.33 14.56
C ASP A 338 4.82 -5.01 14.51
N ASP A 339 5.51 -4.92 15.64
CA ASP A 339 6.90 -4.42 15.68
C ASP A 339 7.85 -5.31 14.89
N ASP A 340 7.69 -6.64 14.97
CA ASP A 340 8.52 -7.60 14.24
C ASP A 340 8.41 -7.49 12.72
N VAL A 341 7.25 -7.04 12.22
CA VAL A 341 7.04 -6.84 10.78
C VAL A 341 7.42 -5.43 10.29
N ARG A 342 7.76 -4.52 11.22
CA ARG A 342 8.13 -3.11 10.97
C ARG A 342 9.56 -2.79 11.44
N PRO A 343 10.60 -3.56 11.06
CA PRO A 343 11.93 -3.45 11.63
C PRO A 343 12.62 -2.13 11.25
N LYS A 344 13.54 -1.72 12.14
CA LYS A 344 14.51 -0.70 11.78
C LYS A 344 15.45 -1.23 10.71
N PHE A 345 15.69 -0.42 9.67
CA PHE A 345 16.67 -0.73 8.64
C PHE A 345 18.06 -0.17 9.02
N PRO A 346 19.14 -0.75 8.47
CA PRO A 346 20.48 -0.19 8.64
C PRO A 346 20.61 1.25 8.12
N ASP A 347 21.69 1.93 8.43
CA ASP A 347 21.91 3.32 7.99
C ASP A 347 22.21 3.42 6.50
N ALA A 348 22.76 2.35 5.91
CA ALA A 348 23.11 2.28 4.49
C ALA A 348 23.03 0.84 3.97
N PRO A 349 22.80 0.66 2.64
CA PRO A 349 22.70 -0.67 2.02
C PRO A 349 23.92 -1.57 2.23
N GLU A 350 25.12 -0.99 2.35
CA GLU A 350 26.37 -1.72 2.55
C GLU A 350 26.42 -2.45 3.90
N GLN A 351 25.56 -2.11 4.83
CA GLN A 351 25.43 -2.74 6.15
C GLN A 351 24.47 -3.94 6.15
N LEU A 352 23.81 -4.20 5.03
CA LEU A 352 22.98 -5.40 4.90
C LEU A 352 23.79 -6.68 4.98
N SER A 353 23.17 -7.73 5.54
CA SER A 353 23.76 -9.06 5.52
C SER A 353 23.79 -9.63 4.11
N ARG A 354 24.92 -10.23 3.72
CA ARG A 354 25.02 -10.95 2.43
C ARG A 354 24.15 -12.21 2.35
N LEU A 355 23.58 -12.66 3.45
CA LEU A 355 22.62 -13.76 3.45
C LEU A 355 21.37 -13.45 2.63
N GLY A 356 20.99 -12.17 2.50
CA GLY A 356 19.91 -11.71 1.65
C GLY A 356 20.23 -11.62 0.16
N ASP A 357 21.50 -11.64 -0.23
CA ASP A 357 21.92 -11.45 -1.64
C ASP A 357 21.17 -12.38 -2.63
N PRO A 358 20.96 -13.69 -2.37
CA PRO A 358 20.23 -14.54 -3.31
C PRO A 358 18.78 -14.10 -3.51
N VAL A 359 18.11 -13.67 -2.42
CA VAL A 359 16.71 -13.20 -2.47
C VAL A 359 16.62 -11.87 -3.21
N TYR A 360 17.56 -10.96 -2.94
CA TYR A 360 17.66 -9.68 -3.64
C TYR A 360 17.85 -9.88 -5.15
N ARG A 361 18.75 -10.77 -5.56
CA ARG A 361 18.98 -11.09 -6.98
C ARG A 361 17.76 -11.72 -7.65
N LEU A 362 17.03 -12.56 -6.92
CA LEU A 362 15.76 -13.12 -7.41
C LEU A 362 14.76 -12.00 -7.69
N HIS A 363 14.57 -11.06 -6.74
CA HIS A 363 13.70 -9.90 -6.93
C HIS A 363 14.14 -9.07 -8.14
N GLN A 364 15.43 -8.73 -8.24
CA GLN A 364 15.99 -8.01 -9.41
C GLN A 364 15.67 -8.71 -10.73
N ALA A 365 15.87 -10.03 -10.79
CA ALA A 365 15.65 -10.80 -12.02
C ALA A 365 14.18 -10.81 -12.44
N LEU A 366 13.26 -11.01 -11.48
CA LEU A 366 11.82 -11.07 -11.78
C LEU A 366 11.24 -9.67 -12.03
N ILE A 367 11.67 -8.63 -11.34
CA ILE A 367 11.31 -7.24 -11.65
C ILE A 367 11.82 -6.87 -13.05
N ALA A 368 13.07 -7.22 -13.39
CA ALA A 368 13.61 -6.98 -14.72
C ALA A 368 12.87 -7.76 -15.81
N LEU A 369 12.41 -9.00 -15.53
CA LEU A 369 11.55 -9.77 -16.43
C LEU A 369 10.24 -9.01 -16.67
N ARG A 370 9.56 -8.56 -15.62
CA ARG A 370 8.32 -7.80 -15.72
C ARG A 370 8.52 -6.50 -16.51
N ARG A 371 9.58 -5.73 -16.24
CA ARG A 371 9.87 -4.48 -16.94
C ARG A 371 10.18 -4.65 -18.42
N ARG A 372 10.76 -5.79 -18.83
CA ARG A 372 10.93 -6.14 -20.25
C ARG A 372 9.64 -6.57 -20.93
N ASN A 373 8.59 -6.87 -20.16
CA ASN A 373 7.28 -7.30 -20.63
C ASN A 373 6.19 -6.35 -20.05
N PRO A 374 6.14 -5.08 -20.47
CA PRO A 374 5.25 -4.07 -19.88
C PRO A 374 3.76 -4.41 -20.05
N TRP A 375 3.42 -5.26 -21.02
CA TRP A 375 2.09 -5.79 -21.22
C TRP A 375 1.59 -6.68 -20.05
N LEU A 376 2.49 -7.12 -19.17
CA LEU A 376 2.10 -7.86 -17.95
C LEU A 376 1.24 -7.03 -17.00
N GLN A 377 1.15 -5.71 -17.16
CA GLN A 377 0.34 -4.88 -16.28
C GLN A 377 -1.15 -5.21 -16.32
N ASP A 378 -1.68 -5.55 -17.50
CA ASP A 378 -3.08 -5.91 -17.71
C ASP A 378 -3.24 -7.34 -18.26
N ALA A 379 -2.19 -8.15 -18.11
CA ALA A 379 -2.19 -9.54 -18.56
C ALA A 379 -3.28 -10.37 -17.88
N ARG A 380 -3.92 -11.24 -18.65
CA ARG A 380 -4.91 -12.21 -18.18
C ARG A 380 -4.27 -13.55 -17.94
N VAL A 381 -4.63 -14.17 -16.84
CA VAL A 381 -4.15 -15.52 -16.52
C VAL A 381 -5.07 -16.57 -17.14
N GLU A 382 -4.49 -17.49 -17.90
CA GLU A 382 -5.16 -18.66 -18.46
C GLU A 382 -4.49 -19.93 -17.95
N LYS A 383 -5.27 -20.83 -17.38
CA LYS A 383 -4.78 -22.09 -16.83
C LYS A 383 -4.46 -23.10 -17.92
N ASP A 384 -3.29 -23.74 -17.84
CA ASP A 384 -2.89 -24.89 -18.68
C ASP A 384 -2.98 -26.21 -17.90
N LEU A 385 -2.57 -26.23 -16.62
CA LEU A 385 -2.63 -27.40 -15.74
C LEU A 385 -2.96 -26.97 -14.32
N LEU A 386 -3.83 -27.71 -13.65
CA LEU A 386 -4.13 -27.52 -12.25
C LEU A 386 -4.17 -28.86 -11.52
N GLU A 387 -3.24 -29.06 -10.62
CA GLU A 387 -3.17 -30.13 -9.65
C GLU A 387 -2.93 -29.54 -8.27
N ASN A 388 -3.10 -30.31 -7.19
CA ASN A 388 -2.87 -29.77 -5.85
C ASN A 388 -1.50 -29.11 -5.72
N LYS A 389 -0.44 -29.82 -6.17
CA LYS A 389 0.95 -29.42 -5.97
C LYS A 389 1.67 -28.92 -7.22
N ARG A 390 0.97 -28.89 -8.36
CA ARG A 390 1.49 -28.35 -9.62
C ARG A 390 0.48 -27.42 -10.24
N TYR A 391 0.96 -26.25 -10.67
CA TYR A 391 0.14 -25.27 -11.36
C TYR A 391 0.89 -24.69 -12.54
N VAL A 392 0.24 -24.71 -13.68
CA VAL A 392 0.78 -24.14 -14.92
C VAL A 392 -0.25 -23.17 -15.48
N TYR A 393 0.17 -21.95 -15.69
CA TYR A 393 -0.66 -20.92 -16.31
C TYR A 393 0.12 -20.11 -17.35
N ARG A 394 -0.62 -19.49 -18.24
CA ARG A 394 -0.11 -18.44 -19.12
C ARG A 394 -0.61 -17.08 -18.65
N ALA A 395 0.29 -16.12 -18.54
CA ALA A 395 -0.07 -14.72 -18.50
C ALA A 395 -0.08 -14.21 -19.94
N VAL A 396 -1.25 -13.85 -20.43
CA VAL A 396 -1.52 -13.49 -21.83
C VAL A 396 -1.74 -11.98 -21.93
N ALA A 397 -1.10 -11.32 -22.88
CA ALA A 397 -1.31 -9.89 -23.15
C ALA A 397 -2.78 -9.62 -23.48
N ALA A 398 -3.31 -8.46 -23.05
CA ALA A 398 -4.73 -8.12 -23.23
C ALA A 398 -5.19 -8.16 -24.69
N ASP A 399 -4.28 -7.92 -25.64
CA ASP A 399 -4.54 -8.00 -27.09
C ASP A 399 -4.29 -9.41 -27.68
N GLY A 400 -3.90 -10.39 -26.86
CA GLY A 400 -3.59 -11.75 -27.26
C GLY A 400 -2.30 -11.91 -28.07
N SER A 401 -1.52 -10.87 -28.26
CA SER A 401 -0.34 -10.87 -29.16
C SER A 401 0.84 -11.70 -28.64
N THR A 402 0.94 -11.88 -27.33
CA THR A 402 2.04 -12.61 -26.69
C THR A 402 1.63 -13.16 -25.33
N HIS A 403 2.45 -14.05 -24.78
CA HIS A 403 2.27 -14.58 -23.43
C HIS A 403 3.61 -15.04 -22.83
N ILE A 404 3.62 -15.22 -21.54
CA ILE A 404 4.61 -16.06 -20.83
C ILE A 404 3.87 -17.22 -20.18
N ARG A 405 4.55 -18.36 -20.07
CA ARG A 405 4.04 -19.53 -19.36
C ARG A 405 4.83 -19.73 -18.09
N VAL A 406 4.12 -19.87 -16.98
CA VAL A 406 4.68 -20.09 -15.63
C VAL A 406 4.29 -21.47 -15.17
N GLU A 407 5.28 -22.28 -14.82
CA GLU A 407 5.10 -23.61 -14.24
C GLU A 407 5.64 -23.63 -12.82
N MET A 408 4.82 -24.01 -11.85
CA MET A 408 5.16 -24.06 -10.42
C MET A 408 4.91 -25.46 -9.88
N SER A 409 5.78 -25.92 -8.98
CA SER A 409 5.62 -27.18 -8.25
C SER A 409 6.04 -27.03 -6.79
N VAL A 410 5.29 -27.68 -5.91
CA VAL A 410 5.58 -27.86 -4.47
C VAL A 410 5.55 -29.34 -4.08
N GLU A 411 5.78 -30.27 -5.05
CA GLU A 411 5.73 -31.71 -4.80
C GLU A 411 6.87 -32.17 -3.88
N ASP A 412 8.09 -31.79 -4.23
CA ASP A 412 9.30 -32.06 -3.45
C ASP A 412 9.89 -30.72 -2.96
N GLU A 413 10.86 -30.21 -3.69
CA GLU A 413 11.37 -28.86 -3.47
C GLU A 413 10.54 -27.84 -4.25
N PRO A 414 10.17 -26.71 -3.64
CA PRO A 414 9.47 -25.65 -4.35
C PRO A 414 10.28 -25.13 -5.53
N THR A 415 9.71 -25.18 -6.74
CA THR A 415 10.36 -24.73 -7.97
C THR A 415 9.39 -23.98 -8.86
N PHE A 416 9.94 -23.10 -9.71
CA PHE A 416 9.18 -22.53 -10.83
C PHE A 416 10.06 -22.32 -12.05
N THR A 417 9.42 -22.34 -13.23
CA THR A 417 10.04 -22.01 -14.52
C THR A 417 9.14 -21.05 -15.27
N ILE A 418 9.72 -19.98 -15.81
CA ILE A 418 9.03 -19.02 -16.68
C ILE A 418 9.63 -19.13 -18.07
N VAL A 419 8.78 -19.32 -19.08
CA VAL A 419 9.18 -19.38 -20.49
C VAL A 419 8.40 -18.35 -21.31
N ASP A 420 9.02 -17.85 -22.38
CA ASP A 420 8.36 -16.98 -23.34
C ASP A 420 7.45 -17.76 -24.31
N ALA A 421 6.77 -17.04 -25.21
CA ALA A 421 5.88 -17.63 -26.20
C ALA A 421 6.58 -18.59 -27.18
N ASP A 422 7.89 -18.46 -27.35
CA ASP A 422 8.72 -19.35 -28.21
C ASP A 422 9.23 -20.57 -27.43
N GLY A 423 8.91 -20.71 -26.13
CA GLY A 423 9.37 -21.78 -25.26
C GLY A 423 10.78 -21.62 -24.71
N ARG A 424 11.39 -20.42 -24.84
CA ARG A 424 12.71 -20.14 -24.26
C ARG A 424 12.58 -19.85 -22.77
N VAL A 425 13.47 -20.45 -21.98
CA VAL A 425 13.49 -20.22 -20.54
C VAL A 425 13.95 -18.77 -20.26
N MET A 426 13.06 -18.00 -19.66
CA MET A 426 13.33 -16.64 -19.18
C MET A 426 13.92 -16.64 -17.76
N TYR A 427 13.41 -17.54 -16.92
CA TYR A 427 13.88 -17.74 -15.54
C TYR A 427 13.58 -19.15 -15.05
N ARG A 428 14.44 -19.67 -14.16
CA ARG A 428 14.23 -20.95 -13.46
C ARG A 428 14.76 -20.82 -12.01
N TYR A 429 13.91 -21.27 -11.09
CA TYR A 429 14.22 -21.32 -9.66
C TYR A 429 14.18 -22.77 -9.17
#